data_9a7947cee77aa846e345ffb1b6b382b4
#
_entry.id   9a7947cee77aa846e345ffb1b6b382b4
#
_cell.length_a   1.000
_cell.length_b   1.000
_cell.length_c   1.000
_cell.angle_alpha   90.00
_cell.angle_beta   90.00
_cell.angle_gamma   90.00
#
_symmetry.space_group_name_H-M   'P 1'
#
loop_
_entity.id
_entity.type
_entity.pdbx_description
1 polymer ?
#
loop_
_entity_poly.entity_id
_entity_poly.type
_entity_poly.pdbx_seq_one_letter_code
_entity_poly.pdbx_strand_id
1 'polypeptide(L)'
;MKIVIDSNRVIAALIQDSTTRQILFDKNFEFFAPEYIKGEIDKYRKDIIEKANIKEEEFEVLLSLIFEHITIISKNEYQDILNDLGNIIKDTKDIAYFAVCIFVKADGIWTHDLHFKEQKRFKIFMNIDMLWFSRNTNSDI
;
A
#
# COMPACT_ATOMS: atom_id res chain seq x y z
N MET A 1 10.09 9.45 3.59
CA MET A 1 10.17 7.99 3.73
C MET A 1 9.56 7.32 2.52
N LYS A 2 10.17 6.25 2.08
CA LYS A 2 9.62 5.40 1.01
C LYS A 2 8.84 4.25 1.64
N ILE A 3 7.58 4.13 1.29
CA ILE A 3 6.65 3.16 1.90
C ILE A 3 5.95 2.38 0.79
N VAL A 4 5.96 1.06 0.90
CA VAL A 4 5.11 0.21 0.06
C VAL A 4 3.73 0.16 0.69
N ILE A 5 2.69 0.45 -0.08
CA ILE A 5 1.31 0.44 0.41
C ILE A 5 0.59 -0.83 -0.04
N ASP A 6 -0.04 -1.53 0.90
CA ASP A 6 -0.86 -2.69 0.61
C ASP A 6 -2.28 -2.28 0.19
N SER A 7 -2.93 -3.12 -0.60
CA SER A 7 -4.28 -2.86 -1.12
C SER A 7 -5.30 -2.57 -0.01
N ASN A 8 -5.18 -3.19 1.17
CA ASN A 8 -6.15 -2.96 2.24
C ASN A 8 -6.15 -1.51 2.73
N ARG A 9 -5.01 -0.79 2.60
CA ARG A 9 -4.95 0.63 2.98
C ARG A 9 -5.60 1.51 1.92
N VAL A 10 -5.44 1.16 0.65
CA VAL A 10 -6.14 1.85 -0.44
C VAL A 10 -7.66 1.65 -0.31
N ILE A 11 -8.08 0.41 -0.06
CA ILE A 11 -9.50 0.08 0.14
C ILE A 11 -10.07 0.84 1.34
N ALA A 12 -9.35 0.90 2.46
CA ALA A 12 -9.78 1.67 3.63
C ALA A 12 -9.97 3.16 3.29
N ALA A 13 -9.05 3.73 2.53
CA ALA A 13 -9.16 5.13 2.09
C ALA A 13 -10.38 5.34 1.19
N LEU A 14 -10.68 4.39 0.31
CA LEU A 14 -11.86 4.43 -0.56
C LEU A 14 -13.17 4.36 0.24
N ILE A 15 -13.20 3.60 1.35
CA ILE A 15 -14.38 3.42 2.21
C ILE A 15 -14.46 4.50 3.30
N GLN A 16 -13.83 5.64 3.10
CA GLN A 16 -13.92 6.83 3.97
C GLN A 16 -13.19 6.75 5.33
N ASP A 17 -12.14 5.96 5.44
CA ASP A 17 -11.29 6.03 6.63
C ASP A 17 -10.47 7.31 6.59
N SER A 18 -10.84 8.29 7.44
CA SER A 18 -10.23 9.62 7.44
C SER A 18 -8.75 9.58 7.87
N THR A 19 -8.39 8.73 8.82
CA THR A 19 -7.00 8.59 9.27
C THR A 19 -6.13 8.03 8.15
N THR A 20 -6.61 7.00 7.46
CA THR A 20 -5.89 6.41 6.32
C THR A 20 -5.70 7.43 5.19
N ARG A 21 -6.74 8.23 4.89
CA ARG A 21 -6.64 9.30 3.89
C ARG A 21 -5.62 10.36 4.30
N GLN A 22 -5.60 10.76 5.55
CA GLN A 22 -4.65 11.74 6.08
C GLN A 22 -3.21 11.25 5.85
N ILE A 23 -2.94 10.00 6.16
CA ILE A 23 -1.62 9.39 5.96
C ILE A 23 -1.26 9.34 4.48
N LEU A 24 -2.20 8.90 3.65
CA LEU A 24 -1.98 8.74 2.21
C LEU A 24 -1.62 10.05 1.52
N PHE A 25 -2.22 11.16 1.96
CA PHE A 25 -1.96 12.48 1.38
C PHE A 25 -0.84 13.26 2.09
N ASP A 26 -0.16 12.64 3.04
CA ASP A 26 0.96 13.25 3.76
C ASP A 26 2.20 13.29 2.86
N LYS A 27 2.75 14.48 2.63
CA LYS A 27 3.90 14.72 1.76
C LYS A 27 5.21 14.14 2.28
N ASN A 28 5.27 13.73 3.54
CA ASN A 28 6.45 13.10 4.13
C ASN A 28 6.68 11.68 3.62
N PHE A 29 5.68 11.08 2.98
CA PHE A 29 5.75 9.71 2.47
C PHE A 29 5.72 9.67 0.95
N GLU A 30 6.57 8.83 0.38
CA GLU A 30 6.48 8.42 -1.02
C GLU A 30 5.94 7.00 -1.04
N PHE A 31 4.78 6.80 -1.67
CA PHE A 31 4.14 5.49 -1.71
C PHE A 31 4.43 4.76 -3.01
N PHE A 32 4.66 3.46 -2.88
CA PHE A 32 4.93 2.54 -3.99
C PHE A 32 4.06 1.30 -3.84
N ALA A 33 3.67 0.70 -4.96
CA ALA A 33 2.93 -0.55 -4.96
C ALA A 33 3.22 -1.32 -6.25
N PRO A 34 3.12 -2.67 -6.22
CA PRO A 34 3.21 -3.46 -7.44
C PRO A 34 1.96 -3.25 -8.30
N GLU A 35 2.08 -3.42 -9.61
CA GLU A 35 0.93 -3.33 -10.51
C GLU A 35 -0.20 -4.31 -10.15
N TYR A 36 0.14 -5.38 -9.45
CA TYR A 36 -0.79 -6.36 -8.90
C TYR A 36 -1.89 -5.72 -8.04
N ILE A 37 -1.60 -4.58 -7.38
CA ILE A 37 -2.55 -3.88 -6.53
C ILE A 37 -3.83 -3.47 -7.28
N LYS A 38 -3.70 -3.12 -8.54
CA LYS A 38 -4.86 -2.69 -9.35
C LYS A 38 -5.88 -3.81 -9.53
N GLY A 39 -5.40 -5.02 -9.79
CA GLY A 39 -6.27 -6.19 -9.89
C GLY A 39 -6.94 -6.55 -8.58
N GLU A 40 -6.23 -6.41 -7.46
CA GLU A 40 -6.81 -6.66 -6.14
C GLU A 40 -7.95 -5.69 -5.83
N ILE A 41 -7.75 -4.40 -6.12
CA ILE A 41 -8.79 -3.38 -5.87
C ILE A 41 -9.98 -3.61 -6.80
N ASP A 42 -9.74 -3.91 -8.07
CA ASP A 42 -10.79 -4.18 -9.04
C ASP A 42 -11.66 -5.37 -8.64
N LYS A 43 -11.04 -6.39 -8.07
CA LYS A 43 -11.74 -7.58 -7.54
C LYS A 43 -12.81 -7.21 -6.50
N TYR A 44 -12.53 -6.21 -5.67
CA TYR A 44 -13.44 -5.79 -4.60
C TYR A 44 -14.24 -4.54 -4.95
N ARG A 45 -14.23 -4.11 -6.21
CA ARG A 45 -14.87 -2.88 -6.68
C ARG A 45 -16.33 -2.74 -6.23
N LYS A 46 -17.15 -3.76 -6.45
CA LYS A 46 -18.57 -3.74 -6.09
C LYS A 46 -18.78 -3.57 -4.59
N ASP A 47 -18.01 -4.32 -3.80
CA ASP A 47 -18.10 -4.26 -2.34
C ASP A 47 -17.69 -2.89 -1.81
N ILE A 48 -16.65 -2.30 -2.41
CA ILE A 48 -16.15 -0.97 -2.01
C ILE A 48 -17.21 0.09 -2.30
N ILE A 49 -17.78 0.08 -3.50
CA ILE A 49 -18.80 1.04 -3.92
C ILE A 49 -20.01 0.96 -3.00
N GLU A 50 -20.44 -0.25 -2.67
CA GLU A 50 -21.57 -0.49 -1.77
C GLU A 50 -21.27 0.02 -0.35
N LYS A 51 -20.13 -0.36 0.21
CA LYS A 51 -19.76 0.03 1.57
C LYS A 51 -19.51 1.53 1.71
N ALA A 52 -18.94 2.14 0.69
CA ALA A 52 -18.70 3.58 0.68
C ALA A 52 -19.97 4.39 0.39
N ASN A 53 -21.01 3.73 -0.12
CA ASN A 53 -22.28 4.34 -0.51
C ASN A 53 -22.08 5.49 -1.49
N ILE A 54 -21.30 5.24 -2.53
CA ILE A 54 -20.98 6.21 -3.59
C ILE A 54 -21.39 5.65 -4.95
N LYS A 55 -21.41 6.50 -5.95
CA LYS A 55 -21.67 6.11 -7.33
C LYS A 55 -20.40 5.59 -7.98
N GLU A 56 -20.56 4.82 -9.06
CA GLU A 56 -19.42 4.27 -9.79
C GLU A 56 -18.49 5.37 -10.31
N GLU A 57 -19.03 6.47 -10.81
CA GLU A 57 -18.24 7.61 -11.29
C GLU A 57 -17.43 8.26 -10.15
N GLU A 58 -18.03 8.36 -8.97
CA GLU A 58 -17.32 8.88 -7.78
C GLU A 58 -16.18 7.95 -7.37
N PHE A 59 -16.41 6.65 -7.45
CA PHE A 59 -15.36 5.65 -7.17
C PHE A 59 -14.16 5.82 -8.12
N GLU A 60 -14.43 5.97 -9.42
CA GLU A 60 -13.38 6.15 -10.42
C GLU A 60 -12.55 7.42 -10.16
N VAL A 61 -13.21 8.53 -9.84
CA VAL A 61 -12.53 9.79 -9.54
C VAL A 61 -11.67 9.64 -8.28
N LEU A 62 -12.23 9.06 -7.23
CA LEU A 62 -11.52 8.88 -5.95
C LEU A 62 -10.32 7.95 -6.11
N LEU A 63 -10.49 6.85 -6.82
CA LEU A 63 -9.42 5.90 -7.10
C LEU A 63 -8.27 6.58 -7.87
N SER A 64 -8.62 7.37 -8.88
CA SER A 64 -7.65 8.12 -9.67
C SER A 64 -6.85 9.10 -8.79
N LEU A 65 -7.52 9.82 -7.90
CA LEU A 65 -6.88 10.75 -6.97
C LEU A 65 -5.91 10.02 -6.03
N ILE A 66 -6.32 8.86 -5.52
CA ILE A 66 -5.46 8.06 -4.63
C ILE A 66 -4.22 7.58 -5.39
N PHE A 67 -4.39 7.07 -6.60
CA PHE A 67 -3.26 6.57 -7.39
C PHE A 67 -2.30 7.66 -7.87
N GLU A 68 -2.69 8.92 -7.84
CA GLU A 68 -1.76 10.03 -8.08
C GLU A 68 -0.66 10.09 -7.00
N HIS A 69 -0.93 9.56 -5.82
CA HIS A 69 0.01 9.54 -4.70
C HIS A 69 0.80 8.24 -4.59
N ILE A 70 0.58 7.28 -5.50
CA ILE A 70 1.23 5.98 -5.47
C ILE A 70 1.97 5.74 -6.77
N THR A 71 3.26 5.46 -6.69
CA THR A 71 4.05 5.06 -7.84
C THR A 71 3.89 3.56 -8.04
N ILE A 72 3.33 3.17 -9.17
CA ILE A 72 3.13 1.77 -9.53
C ILE A 72 4.40 1.22 -10.17
N ILE A 73 4.90 0.11 -9.65
CA ILE A 73 6.08 -0.58 -10.18
C ILE A 73 5.61 -1.76 -11.02
N SER A 74 6.07 -1.82 -12.27
CA SER A 74 5.67 -2.88 -13.19
C SER A 74 6.31 -4.21 -12.81
N LYS A 75 5.64 -5.31 -13.14
CA LYS A 75 6.13 -6.65 -12.85
C LYS A 75 7.51 -6.91 -13.47
N ASN A 76 7.78 -6.36 -14.65
CA ASN A 76 9.08 -6.52 -15.29
C ASN A 76 10.23 -5.99 -14.45
N GLU A 77 10.00 -4.94 -13.65
CA GLU A 77 11.02 -4.32 -12.83
C GLU A 77 11.39 -5.15 -11.59
N TYR A 78 10.43 -5.89 -11.02
CA TYR A 78 10.70 -6.69 -9.81
C TYR A 78 10.66 -8.21 -10.05
N GLN A 79 10.56 -8.67 -11.29
CA GLN A 79 10.41 -10.11 -11.63
C GLN A 79 11.56 -10.97 -11.07
N ASP A 80 12.78 -10.51 -11.22
CA ASP A 80 13.95 -11.27 -10.75
C ASP A 80 13.96 -11.40 -9.23
N ILE A 81 13.53 -10.34 -8.55
CA ILE A 81 13.42 -10.32 -7.08
C ILE A 81 12.33 -11.30 -6.63
N LEU A 82 11.21 -11.36 -7.36
CA LEU A 82 10.14 -12.33 -7.07
C LEU A 82 10.67 -13.76 -7.05
N ASN A 83 11.49 -14.11 -8.02
CA ASN A 83 12.03 -15.47 -8.13
C ASN A 83 12.90 -15.83 -6.92
N ASP A 84 13.67 -14.87 -6.43
CA ASP A 84 14.54 -15.06 -5.27
C ASP A 84 13.73 -15.17 -3.95
N LEU A 85 12.62 -14.46 -3.84
CA LEU A 85 11.78 -14.44 -2.65
C LEU A 85 10.85 -15.64 -2.52
N GLY A 86 10.56 -16.33 -3.62
CA GLY A 86 9.62 -17.45 -3.63
C GLY A 86 9.97 -18.59 -2.69
N ASN A 87 11.24 -18.69 -2.27
CA ASN A 87 11.71 -19.71 -1.33
C ASN A 87 11.58 -19.27 0.14
N ILE A 88 11.38 -17.97 0.40
CA ILE A 88 11.40 -17.40 1.75
C ILE A 88 9.98 -17.07 2.22
N ILE A 89 9.13 -16.63 1.31
CA ILE A 89 7.78 -16.17 1.62
C ILE A 89 6.76 -17.14 1.02
N LYS A 90 5.96 -17.73 1.88
CA LYS A 90 5.00 -18.79 1.48
C LYS A 90 3.76 -18.25 0.78
N ASP A 91 3.30 -17.07 1.13
CA ASP A 91 2.10 -16.49 0.52
C ASP A 91 2.45 -15.76 -0.77
N THR A 92 1.99 -16.29 -1.90
CA THR A 92 2.28 -15.74 -3.23
C THR A 92 1.69 -14.34 -3.45
N LYS A 93 0.62 -13.99 -2.73
CA LYS A 93 0.00 -12.66 -2.82
C LYS A 93 0.89 -11.58 -2.22
N ASP A 94 1.59 -11.91 -1.13
CA ASP A 94 2.43 -10.96 -0.42
C ASP A 94 3.78 -10.74 -1.10
N ILE A 95 4.27 -11.72 -1.85
CA ILE A 95 5.59 -11.68 -2.48
C ILE A 95 5.79 -10.42 -3.33
N ALA A 96 4.79 -10.01 -4.11
CA ALA A 96 4.90 -8.84 -4.97
C ALA A 96 5.19 -7.57 -4.15
N TYR A 97 4.54 -7.42 -3.00
CA TYR A 97 4.76 -6.25 -2.12
C TYR A 97 6.17 -6.26 -1.53
N PHE A 98 6.66 -7.41 -1.10
CA PHE A 98 8.02 -7.54 -0.61
C PHE A 98 9.06 -7.29 -1.70
N ALA A 99 8.81 -7.78 -2.91
CA ALA A 99 9.70 -7.54 -4.06
C ALA A 99 9.83 -6.05 -4.37
N VAL A 100 8.71 -5.33 -4.38
CA VAL A 100 8.72 -3.88 -4.59
C VAL A 100 9.48 -3.17 -3.47
N CYS A 101 9.31 -3.64 -2.23
CA CYS A 101 10.01 -3.09 -1.07
C CYS A 101 11.54 -3.15 -1.27
N ILE A 102 12.04 -4.26 -1.78
CA ILE A 102 13.46 -4.41 -2.12
C ILE A 102 13.85 -3.53 -3.30
N PHE A 103 13.05 -3.55 -4.36
CA PHE A 103 13.36 -2.83 -5.60
C PHE A 103 13.51 -1.32 -5.37
N VAL A 104 12.59 -0.71 -4.63
CA VAL A 104 12.62 0.74 -4.35
C VAL A 104 13.43 1.10 -3.11
N LYS A 105 13.92 0.10 -2.36
CA LYS A 105 14.61 0.28 -1.08
C LYS A 105 13.72 1.01 -0.09
N ALA A 106 12.49 0.53 0.06
CA ALA A 106 11.52 1.13 0.97
C ALA A 106 11.90 0.91 2.43
N ASP A 107 11.44 1.81 3.28
CA ASP A 107 11.62 1.70 4.73
C ASP A 107 10.75 0.60 5.34
N GLY A 108 9.63 0.30 4.71
CA GLY A 108 8.73 -0.77 5.15
C GLY A 108 7.45 -0.80 4.35
N ILE A 109 6.51 -1.63 4.81
CA ILE A 109 5.22 -1.85 4.15
C ILE A 109 4.10 -1.39 5.08
N TRP A 110 3.21 -0.55 4.57
CA TRP A 110 2.03 -0.07 5.30
C TRP A 110 0.87 -1.00 5.01
N THR A 111 0.46 -1.74 6.03
CA THR A 111 -0.64 -2.71 5.93
C THR A 111 -1.25 -2.94 7.32
N HIS A 112 -2.51 -3.39 7.36
CA HIS A 112 -3.16 -3.88 8.57
C HIS A 112 -3.35 -5.40 8.53
N ASP A 113 -2.82 -6.08 7.50
CA ASP A 113 -2.85 -7.53 7.41
C ASP A 113 -1.74 -8.14 8.25
N LEU A 114 -2.11 -8.85 9.32
CA LEU A 114 -1.16 -9.44 10.26
C LEU A 114 -0.32 -10.55 9.64
N HIS A 115 -0.72 -11.14 8.52
CA HIS A 115 0.08 -12.15 7.82
C HIS A 115 1.44 -11.59 7.40
N PHE A 116 1.52 -10.29 7.07
CA PHE A 116 2.79 -9.65 6.73
C PHE A 116 3.79 -9.69 7.87
N LYS A 117 3.33 -9.77 9.13
CA LYS A 117 4.20 -9.82 10.32
C LYS A 117 4.79 -11.19 10.60
N GLU A 118 4.39 -12.23 9.90
CA GLU A 118 4.92 -13.58 10.09
C GLU A 118 6.38 -13.70 9.66
N GLN A 119 6.81 -12.87 8.71
CA GLN A 119 8.22 -12.78 8.31
C GLN A 119 8.96 -11.72 9.16
N LYS A 120 10.29 -11.84 9.29
CA LYS A 120 11.09 -10.96 10.13
C LYS A 120 12.02 -10.01 9.36
N ARG A 121 12.08 -10.16 8.05
CA ARG A 121 13.03 -9.41 7.20
C ARG A 121 12.59 -7.97 6.94
N PHE A 122 11.29 -7.76 6.74
CA PHE A 122 10.73 -6.47 6.36
C PHE A 122 9.97 -5.83 7.52
N LYS A 123 10.11 -4.52 7.66
CA LYS A 123 9.34 -3.75 8.66
C LYS A 123 7.91 -3.57 8.17
N ILE A 124 6.96 -3.79 9.06
CA ILE A 124 5.53 -3.67 8.78
C ILE A 124 4.98 -2.53 9.65
N PHE A 125 4.31 -1.59 8.99
CA PHE A 125 3.76 -0.40 9.64
C PHE A 125 2.23 -0.41 9.59
N MET A 126 1.62 -0.13 10.71
CA MET A 126 0.18 0.11 10.83
C MET A 126 -0.06 1.63 10.85
N ASN A 127 -1.33 2.05 10.85
CA ASN A 127 -1.66 3.48 10.89
C ASN A 127 -0.99 4.20 12.04
N ILE A 128 -0.92 3.57 13.22
CA ILE A 128 -0.30 4.20 14.40
C ILE A 128 1.19 4.50 14.18
N ASP A 129 1.90 3.59 13.50
CA ASP A 129 3.31 3.79 13.17
C ASP A 129 3.48 4.95 12.19
N MET A 130 2.63 4.99 11.17
CA MET A 130 2.66 6.04 10.15
C MET A 130 2.38 7.42 10.75
N LEU A 131 1.41 7.51 11.65
CA LEU A 131 1.11 8.76 12.37
C LEU A 131 2.30 9.21 13.23
N TRP A 132 2.96 8.26 13.86
CA TRP A 132 4.16 8.57 14.65
C TRP A 132 5.27 9.14 13.77
N PHE A 133 5.53 8.54 12.61
CA PHE A 133 6.54 9.03 11.67
C PHE A 133 6.19 10.43 11.16
N SER A 134 4.96 10.66 10.80
CA SER A 134 4.48 11.96 10.32
C SER A 134 4.71 13.05 11.36
N ARG A 135 4.34 12.80 12.61
CA ARG A 135 4.50 13.75 13.72
C ARG A 135 5.98 14.05 13.99
N ASN A 136 6.82 13.04 14.01
CA ASN A 136 8.24 13.21 14.34
C ASN A 136 9.03 13.89 13.22
N THR A 137 8.68 13.64 11.96
CA THR A 137 9.27 14.31 10.82
C THR A 137 8.96 15.81 10.85
N ASN A 138 7.72 16.19 11.20
CA ASN A 138 7.31 17.58 11.30
C ASN A 138 7.97 18.31 12.49
N SER A 139 8.37 17.60 13.55
CA SER A 139 8.99 18.21 14.73
C SER A 139 10.48 18.54 14.51
N ASP A 140 11.11 18.03 13.46
CA ASP A 140 12.51 18.29 13.14
C ASP A 140 12.71 19.60 12.38
N ILE A 141 11.64 20.34 12.12
CA ILE A 141 11.66 21.65 11.51
C ILE A 141 11.70 22.71 12.64
#